data_4586f3b365912d6e38184470cc982afe
#
_entry.id   4586f3b365912d6e38184470cc982afe
#
_cell.length_a   1.000
_cell.length_b   1.000
_cell.length_c   1.000
_cell.angle_alpha   90.00
_cell.angle_beta   90.00
_cell.angle_gamma   90.00
#
_symmetry.space_group_name_H-M   'P 1'
#
loop_
_entity.id
_entity.type
_entity.pdbx_description
1 polymer ?
#
loop_
_entity_poly.entity_id
_entity_poly.type
_entity_poly.pdbx_seq_one_letter_code
_entity_poly.pdbx_strand_id
1 'polypeptide(L)'
;VADPIFAEPRLAAVYDLLDSDRSDLDVYAAIVIDELGARSVVDVGCGTGTFALLLADRGVDVTGIDPARASVDVARRKHGAHRIRWVDGDATGLPPMQADVATMTANVAQVFVDDGAWTSTLRAIHAALRPGGHLVFEARRPEARAWEEWTKDATRQVVDCGEIGLVEEWVDVVSFEDDVVEFESPTIFHADGARFESTSRLRFRSRESIEAALTACGFVVTDVRDAPDRPGREWIYLAQRPEHPAAPGAS
;
A
#
# COMPACT_ATOMS: atom_id res chain seq x y z
N VAL A 1 -3.08 10.55 -10.26
CA VAL A 1 -4.36 10.93 -9.61
C VAL A 1 -4.80 9.68 -8.86
N ALA A 2 -5.16 9.81 -7.57
CA ALA A 2 -5.66 8.69 -6.78
C ALA A 2 -7.06 8.27 -7.26
N ASP A 3 -7.37 6.97 -7.14
CA ASP A 3 -8.67 6.42 -7.53
C ASP A 3 -9.80 7.01 -6.68
N PRO A 4 -11.02 7.13 -7.23
CA PRO A 4 -12.16 7.69 -6.50
C PRO A 4 -12.43 7.03 -5.15
N ILE A 5 -12.22 5.71 -5.02
CA ILE A 5 -12.41 4.97 -3.77
C ILE A 5 -11.58 5.55 -2.61
N PHE A 6 -10.44 6.14 -2.89
CA PHE A 6 -9.55 6.77 -1.90
C PHE A 6 -9.70 8.30 -1.86
N ALA A 7 -10.06 8.91 -3.00
CA ALA A 7 -10.07 10.37 -3.18
C ALA A 7 -11.42 11.02 -2.87
N GLU A 8 -12.54 10.26 -2.95
CA GLU A 8 -13.88 10.75 -2.63
C GLU A 8 -14.10 10.74 -1.11
N PRO A 9 -14.42 11.87 -0.48
CA PRO A 9 -14.52 11.95 0.99
C PRO A 9 -15.52 10.97 1.62
N ARG A 10 -16.65 10.67 0.95
CA ARG A 10 -17.63 9.72 1.48
C ARG A 10 -17.11 8.28 1.44
N LEU A 11 -16.39 7.92 0.37
CA LEU A 11 -15.79 6.58 0.23
C LEU A 11 -14.64 6.40 1.23
N ALA A 12 -13.75 7.38 1.34
CA ALA A 12 -12.67 7.36 2.32
C ALA A 12 -13.17 7.24 3.76
N ALA A 13 -14.32 7.85 4.08
CA ALA A 13 -14.90 7.80 5.44
C ALA A 13 -15.42 6.42 5.84
N VAL A 14 -15.80 5.56 4.89
CA VAL A 14 -16.31 4.21 5.15
C VAL A 14 -15.27 3.12 4.89
N TYR A 15 -14.12 3.46 4.32
CA TYR A 15 -13.10 2.50 3.88
C TYR A 15 -12.69 1.50 4.98
N ASP A 16 -12.36 2.00 6.18
CA ASP A 16 -11.97 1.13 7.29
C ASP A 16 -13.14 0.30 7.87
N LEU A 17 -14.37 0.73 7.65
CA LEU A 17 -15.57 -0.01 8.10
C LEU A 17 -15.89 -1.16 7.15
N LEU A 18 -15.62 -0.98 5.87
CA LEU A 18 -15.83 -1.97 4.83
C LEU A 18 -14.73 -3.05 4.84
N ASP A 19 -13.51 -2.68 5.21
CA ASP A 19 -12.34 -3.58 5.38
C ASP A 19 -11.85 -3.52 6.83
N SER A 20 -12.67 -4.05 7.75
CA SER A 20 -12.44 -3.91 9.20
C SER A 20 -11.44 -4.92 9.79
N ASP A 21 -11.25 -6.08 9.16
CA ASP A 21 -10.22 -7.04 9.58
C ASP A 21 -8.87 -6.68 8.96
N ARG A 22 -8.02 -6.08 9.78
CA ARG A 22 -6.66 -5.68 9.39
C ARG A 22 -5.59 -6.43 10.19
N SER A 23 -5.90 -7.69 10.56
CA SER A 23 -4.94 -8.59 11.21
C SER A 23 -3.74 -8.95 10.32
N ASP A 24 -3.88 -8.79 9.01
CA ASP A 24 -2.79 -8.85 8.02
C ASP A 24 -1.62 -7.92 8.39
N LEU A 25 -1.91 -6.75 8.93
CA LEU A 25 -0.90 -5.73 9.28
C LEU A 25 0.01 -6.14 10.44
N ASP A 26 -0.39 -7.07 11.29
CA ASP A 26 0.46 -7.55 12.39
C ASP A 26 1.72 -8.26 11.89
N VAL A 27 1.64 -8.95 10.75
CA VAL A 27 2.79 -9.58 10.09
C VAL A 27 3.82 -8.53 9.70
N TYR A 28 3.39 -7.45 9.04
CA TYR A 28 4.28 -6.36 8.62
C TYR A 28 4.84 -5.59 9.81
N ALA A 29 4.04 -5.38 10.85
CA ALA A 29 4.51 -4.73 12.07
C ALA A 29 5.59 -5.57 12.78
N ALA A 30 5.45 -6.91 12.83
CA ALA A 30 6.47 -7.80 13.36
C ALA A 30 7.76 -7.74 12.54
N ILE A 31 7.68 -7.73 11.20
CA ILE A 31 8.86 -7.56 10.34
C ILE A 31 9.55 -6.24 10.64
N VAL A 32 8.80 -5.14 10.66
CA VAL A 32 9.34 -3.79 10.84
C VAL A 32 9.98 -3.61 12.22
N ILE A 33 9.30 -4.06 13.27
CA ILE A 33 9.70 -3.79 14.68
C ILE A 33 10.60 -4.89 15.21
N ASP A 34 10.19 -6.15 15.09
CA ASP A 34 10.86 -7.25 15.80
C ASP A 34 12.04 -7.80 14.99
N GLU A 35 11.93 -7.88 13.66
CA GLU A 35 13.03 -8.39 12.84
C GLU A 35 14.03 -7.27 12.46
N LEU A 36 13.53 -6.12 11.99
CA LEU A 36 14.37 -5.03 11.48
C LEU A 36 14.76 -4.00 12.55
N GLY A 37 14.11 -4.03 13.73
CA GLY A 37 14.38 -3.13 14.84
C GLY A 37 14.16 -1.65 14.51
N ALA A 38 13.23 -1.35 13.60
CA ALA A 38 12.98 0.00 13.12
C ALA A 38 12.47 0.92 14.23
N ARG A 39 13.00 2.13 14.27
CA ARG A 39 12.54 3.22 15.15
C ARG A 39 11.87 4.33 14.37
N SER A 40 12.14 4.42 13.07
CA SER A 40 11.56 5.41 12.17
C SER A 40 11.08 4.73 10.88
N VAL A 41 9.86 5.04 10.46
CA VAL A 41 9.21 4.45 9.28
C VAL A 41 8.62 5.53 8.40
N VAL A 42 8.74 5.35 7.07
CA VAL A 42 7.92 6.06 6.10
C VAL A 42 6.92 5.08 5.49
N ASP A 43 5.63 5.33 5.68
CA ASP A 43 4.54 4.52 5.15
C ASP A 43 4.01 5.16 3.87
N VAL A 44 4.35 4.57 2.72
CA VAL A 44 4.03 5.07 1.38
C VAL A 44 2.74 4.45 0.90
N GLY A 45 1.77 5.29 0.52
CA GLY A 45 0.41 4.85 0.27
C GLY A 45 -0.33 4.56 1.57
N CYS A 46 -0.13 5.41 2.59
CA CYS A 46 -0.64 5.18 3.94
C CYS A 46 -2.18 5.21 4.06
N GLY A 47 -2.89 5.68 3.02
CA GLY A 47 -4.35 5.72 2.97
C GLY A 47 -4.97 6.40 4.18
N THR A 48 -5.89 5.70 4.83
CA THR A 48 -6.55 6.14 6.06
C THR A 48 -5.69 5.99 7.33
N GLY A 49 -4.43 5.57 7.16
CA GLY A 49 -3.42 5.58 8.21
C GLY A 49 -3.47 4.42 9.21
N THR A 50 -4.16 3.35 8.90
CA THR A 50 -4.34 2.21 9.82
C THR A 50 -3.00 1.58 10.22
N PHE A 51 -2.12 1.31 9.25
CA PHE A 51 -0.80 0.76 9.54
C PHE A 51 0.13 1.77 10.23
N ALA A 52 0.13 3.01 9.77
CA ALA A 52 0.91 4.08 10.38
C ALA A 52 0.57 4.26 11.88
N LEU A 53 -0.73 4.21 12.23
CA LEU A 53 -1.19 4.29 13.62
C LEU A 53 -0.77 3.06 14.43
N LEU A 54 -0.89 1.86 13.87
CA LEU A 54 -0.45 0.62 14.51
C LEU A 54 1.04 0.68 14.90
N LEU A 55 1.89 1.18 14.01
CA LEU A 55 3.33 1.35 14.28
C LEU A 55 3.58 2.44 15.34
N ALA A 56 2.88 3.56 15.25
CA ALA A 56 3.02 4.67 16.22
C ALA A 56 2.56 4.26 17.62
N ASP A 57 1.54 3.41 17.75
CA ASP A 57 1.08 2.83 19.02
C ASP A 57 2.13 1.91 19.65
N ARG A 58 2.98 1.31 18.82
CA ARG A 58 4.12 0.49 19.25
C ARG A 58 5.42 1.28 19.44
N GLY A 59 5.35 2.63 19.39
CA GLY A 59 6.46 3.52 19.71
C GLY A 59 7.41 3.84 18.55
N VAL A 60 7.00 3.57 17.31
CA VAL A 60 7.76 3.93 16.10
C VAL A 60 7.45 5.37 15.70
N ASP A 61 8.46 6.13 15.26
CA ASP A 61 8.30 7.45 14.63
C ASP A 61 7.87 7.27 13.17
N VAL A 62 6.66 7.72 12.82
CA VAL A 62 6.06 7.42 11.52
C VAL A 62 5.79 8.69 10.73
N THR A 63 6.17 8.65 9.44
CA THR A 63 5.70 9.59 8.42
C THR A 63 4.81 8.82 7.43
N GLY A 64 3.53 9.17 7.36
CA GLY A 64 2.61 8.63 6.35
C GLY A 64 2.49 9.58 5.16
N ILE A 65 2.57 9.03 3.94
CA ILE A 65 2.39 9.80 2.70
C ILE A 65 1.40 9.12 1.78
N ASP A 66 0.42 9.89 1.28
CA ASP A 66 -0.58 9.40 0.32
C ASP A 66 -1.07 10.54 -0.58
N PRO A 67 -1.26 10.30 -1.90
CA PRO A 67 -1.82 11.30 -2.82
C PRO A 67 -3.33 11.51 -2.65
N ALA A 68 -4.05 10.59 -1.99
CA ALA A 68 -5.48 10.68 -1.73
C ALA A 68 -5.75 11.53 -0.48
N ARG A 69 -5.85 12.84 -0.66
CA ARG A 69 -6.08 13.78 0.44
C ARG A 69 -7.27 13.40 1.32
N ALA A 70 -8.36 12.88 0.75
CA ALA A 70 -9.54 12.49 1.52
C ALA A 70 -9.21 11.36 2.51
N SER A 71 -8.42 10.37 2.10
CA SER A 71 -7.91 9.31 2.97
C SER A 71 -7.01 9.86 4.07
N VAL A 72 -6.06 10.75 3.73
CA VAL A 72 -5.19 11.38 4.73
C VAL A 72 -6.00 12.26 5.71
N ASP A 73 -7.06 12.91 5.26
CA ASP A 73 -7.94 13.70 6.14
C ASP A 73 -8.74 12.78 7.10
N VAL A 74 -9.05 11.54 6.71
CA VAL A 74 -9.58 10.50 7.63
C VAL A 74 -8.49 10.11 8.62
N ALA A 75 -7.28 9.81 8.16
CA ALA A 75 -6.15 9.44 9.02
C ALA A 75 -5.89 10.48 10.11
N ARG A 76 -5.85 11.76 9.74
CA ARG A 76 -5.60 12.89 10.67
C ARG A 76 -6.64 13.03 11.79
N ARG A 77 -7.87 12.52 11.58
CA ARG A 77 -8.96 12.57 12.58
C ARG A 77 -8.95 11.39 13.55
N LYS A 78 -8.20 10.33 13.27
CA LYS A 78 -8.13 9.16 14.13
C LYS A 78 -7.41 9.44 15.45
N HIS A 79 -7.76 8.68 16.47
CA HIS A 79 -7.06 8.75 17.76
C HIS A 79 -5.56 8.45 17.57
N GLY A 80 -4.70 9.23 18.22
CA GLY A 80 -3.24 9.06 18.10
C GLY A 80 -2.60 9.66 16.86
N ALA A 81 -3.37 10.17 15.87
CA ALA A 81 -2.87 10.71 14.62
C ALA A 81 -1.90 11.91 14.78
N HIS A 82 -1.97 12.63 15.91
CA HIS A 82 -1.07 13.75 16.23
C HIS A 82 0.40 13.33 16.42
N ARG A 83 0.65 12.04 16.62
CA ARG A 83 2.01 11.48 16.75
C ARG A 83 2.67 11.18 15.40
N ILE A 84 1.91 11.26 14.31
CA ILE A 84 2.35 10.89 12.97
C ILE A 84 2.49 12.14 12.12
N ARG A 85 3.54 12.19 11.33
CA ARG A 85 3.71 13.22 10.31
C ARG A 85 2.97 12.79 9.04
N TRP A 86 1.89 13.50 8.70
CA TRP A 86 1.12 13.26 7.50
C TRP A 86 1.53 14.17 6.35
N VAL A 87 1.79 13.59 5.18
CA VAL A 87 2.20 14.29 3.96
C VAL A 87 1.18 14.00 2.85
N ASP A 88 0.61 15.05 2.26
CA ASP A 88 -0.26 14.93 1.10
C ASP A 88 0.62 14.90 -0.16
N GLY A 89 0.65 13.78 -0.88
CA GLY A 89 1.45 13.60 -2.09
C GLY A 89 1.93 12.18 -2.29
N ASP A 90 2.71 11.96 -3.33
CA ASP A 90 3.38 10.70 -3.60
C ASP A 90 4.81 10.68 -3.03
N ALA A 91 5.47 9.52 -3.09
CA ALA A 91 6.80 9.33 -2.52
C ALA A 91 7.86 10.29 -3.09
N THR A 92 7.66 10.85 -4.29
CA THR A 92 8.60 11.81 -4.90
C THR A 92 8.57 13.17 -4.20
N GLY A 93 7.49 13.45 -3.45
CA GLY A 93 7.30 14.64 -2.61
C GLY A 93 7.81 14.50 -1.18
N LEU A 94 8.42 13.37 -0.81
CA LEU A 94 8.96 13.18 0.53
C LEU A 94 10.04 14.23 0.84
N PRO A 95 9.99 14.83 2.04
CA PRO A 95 11.08 15.71 2.47
C PRO A 95 12.36 14.91 2.68
N PRO A 96 13.53 15.57 2.67
CA PRO A 96 14.78 14.92 3.04
C PRO A 96 14.66 14.25 4.42
N MET A 97 14.90 12.93 4.45
CA MET A 97 14.81 12.13 5.67
C MET A 97 15.75 10.92 5.59
N GLN A 98 15.90 10.20 6.70
CA GLN A 98 16.73 9.00 6.81
C GLN A 98 15.97 7.98 7.68
N ALA A 99 14.92 7.37 7.12
CA ALA A 99 14.12 6.38 7.81
C ALA A 99 14.86 5.02 7.90
N ASP A 100 14.57 4.26 8.94
CA ASP A 100 15.05 2.89 9.09
C ASP A 100 14.36 1.95 8.08
N VAL A 101 13.04 2.12 7.93
CA VAL A 101 12.22 1.29 7.04
C VAL A 101 11.25 2.18 6.26
N ALA A 102 11.02 1.81 5.02
CA ALA A 102 9.89 2.25 4.21
C ALA A 102 8.92 1.08 4.02
N THR A 103 7.61 1.35 4.04
CA THR A 103 6.58 0.35 3.80
C THR A 103 5.67 0.74 2.66
N MET A 104 5.15 -0.27 1.93
CA MET A 104 4.02 -0.15 1.01
C MET A 104 3.10 -1.35 1.25
N THR A 105 2.15 -1.23 2.19
CA THR A 105 1.18 -2.28 2.54
C THR A 105 -0.12 -2.14 1.75
N ALA A 106 -1.00 -3.14 1.84
CA ALA A 106 -2.26 -3.20 1.10
C ALA A 106 -2.07 -3.14 -0.43
N ASN A 107 -1.01 -3.80 -0.92
CA ASN A 107 -0.70 -3.94 -2.34
C ASN A 107 -0.45 -2.61 -3.08
N VAL A 108 0.01 -1.57 -2.40
CA VAL A 108 0.35 -0.27 -2.98
C VAL A 108 1.32 -0.39 -4.15
N ALA A 109 2.25 -1.37 -4.13
CA ALA A 109 3.19 -1.61 -5.23
C ALA A 109 2.49 -1.86 -6.58
N GLN A 110 1.25 -2.36 -6.57
CA GLN A 110 0.50 -2.68 -7.78
C GLN A 110 -0.22 -1.48 -8.42
N VAL A 111 -0.46 -0.38 -7.68
CA VAL A 111 -1.12 0.83 -8.22
C VAL A 111 -0.23 1.56 -9.24
N PHE A 112 1.06 1.29 -9.24
CA PHE A 112 2.00 1.84 -10.21
C PHE A 112 1.93 1.08 -11.54
N VAL A 113 0.94 1.38 -12.37
CA VAL A 113 0.77 0.76 -13.70
C VAL A 113 1.93 1.12 -14.63
N ASP A 114 2.39 2.37 -14.60
CA ASP A 114 3.51 2.88 -15.39
C ASP A 114 4.86 2.54 -14.76
N ASP A 115 5.81 2.03 -15.57
CA ASP A 115 7.14 1.64 -15.07
C ASP A 115 8.02 2.84 -14.69
N GLY A 116 7.77 4.00 -15.30
CA GLY A 116 8.46 5.24 -14.94
C GLY A 116 8.02 5.72 -13.56
N ALA A 117 6.71 5.69 -13.27
CA ALA A 117 6.16 6.02 -11.96
C ALA A 117 6.65 5.04 -10.89
N TRP A 118 6.65 3.73 -11.18
CA TRP A 118 7.20 2.69 -10.31
C TRP A 118 8.66 2.96 -9.95
N THR A 119 9.51 3.15 -10.99
CA THR A 119 10.94 3.40 -10.82
C THR A 119 11.21 4.72 -10.07
N SER A 120 10.44 5.77 -10.34
CA SER A 120 10.57 7.06 -9.65
C SER A 120 10.24 6.95 -8.16
N THR A 121 9.18 6.19 -7.83
CA THR A 121 8.79 5.89 -6.45
C THR A 121 9.88 5.10 -5.73
N LEU A 122 10.41 4.02 -6.34
CA LEU A 122 11.50 3.24 -5.75
C LEU A 122 12.75 4.09 -5.48
N ARG A 123 13.13 4.98 -6.40
CA ARG A 123 14.27 5.90 -6.20
C ARG A 123 14.01 6.89 -5.08
N ALA A 124 12.81 7.43 -4.97
CA ALA A 124 12.44 8.34 -3.91
C ALA A 124 12.48 7.64 -2.53
N ILE A 125 11.96 6.43 -2.45
CA ILE A 125 12.05 5.59 -1.25
C ILE A 125 13.50 5.29 -0.90
N HIS A 126 14.32 4.89 -1.89
CA HIS A 126 15.75 4.64 -1.68
C HIS A 126 16.46 5.88 -1.10
N ALA A 127 16.15 7.08 -1.59
CA ALA A 127 16.73 8.32 -1.08
C ALA A 127 16.25 8.66 0.35
N ALA A 128 15.00 8.31 0.70
CA ALA A 128 14.41 8.55 2.01
C ALA A 128 14.89 7.59 3.11
N LEU A 129 15.41 6.43 2.73
CA LEU A 129 15.98 5.46 3.66
C LEU A 129 17.42 5.86 4.05
N ARG A 130 17.86 5.55 5.28
CA ARG A 130 19.27 5.60 5.64
C ARG A 130 20.07 4.48 4.94
N PRO A 131 21.40 4.59 4.79
CA PRO A 131 22.22 3.43 4.45
C PRO A 131 21.97 2.28 5.42
N GLY A 132 21.77 1.07 4.88
CA GLY A 132 21.36 -0.11 5.65
C GLY A 132 19.85 -0.19 5.94
N GLY A 133 19.05 0.82 5.59
CA GLY A 133 17.60 0.80 5.75
C GLY A 133 16.90 -0.12 4.76
N HIS A 134 15.65 -0.49 5.04
CA HIS A 134 14.90 -1.48 4.26
C HIS A 134 13.62 -0.92 3.68
N LEU A 135 13.25 -1.41 2.49
CA LEU A 135 11.90 -1.31 1.94
C LEU A 135 11.20 -2.66 2.16
N VAL A 136 10.01 -2.62 2.76
CA VAL A 136 9.14 -3.79 2.98
C VAL A 136 7.81 -3.55 2.27
N PHE A 137 7.41 -4.46 1.40
CA PHE A 137 6.14 -4.36 0.68
C PHE A 137 5.66 -5.74 0.22
N GLU A 138 4.37 -5.82 -0.09
CA GLU A 138 3.82 -7.00 -0.74
C GLU A 138 3.43 -6.75 -2.19
N ALA A 139 3.32 -7.86 -2.93
CA ALA A 139 2.76 -7.89 -4.27
C ALA A 139 2.07 -9.24 -4.51
N ARG A 140 0.87 -9.19 -5.11
CA ARG A 140 0.16 -10.40 -5.52
C ARG A 140 0.93 -11.12 -6.61
N ARG A 141 0.92 -12.46 -6.51
CA ARG A 141 1.53 -13.35 -7.51
C ARG A 141 0.65 -13.39 -8.75
N PRO A 142 1.19 -13.08 -9.95
CA PRO A 142 0.42 -13.21 -11.20
C PRO A 142 -0.12 -14.63 -11.42
N GLU A 143 0.63 -15.65 -11.02
CA GLU A 143 0.28 -17.07 -11.16
C GLU A 143 -0.96 -17.45 -10.33
N ALA A 144 -1.21 -16.75 -9.22
CA ALA A 144 -2.37 -16.99 -8.38
C ALA A 144 -3.68 -16.45 -8.99
N ARG A 145 -3.57 -15.57 -10.00
CA ARG A 145 -4.69 -15.02 -10.76
C ARG A 145 -5.85 -14.54 -9.87
N ALA A 146 -5.50 -13.84 -8.78
CA ALA A 146 -6.46 -13.40 -7.76
C ALA A 146 -7.66 -12.63 -8.34
N TRP A 147 -7.48 -11.94 -9.47
CA TRP A 147 -8.52 -11.18 -10.15
C TRP A 147 -9.66 -12.04 -10.72
N GLU A 148 -9.49 -13.37 -10.90
CA GLU A 148 -10.56 -14.25 -11.35
C GLU A 148 -11.67 -14.41 -10.30
N GLU A 149 -11.35 -14.14 -9.04
CA GLU A 149 -12.30 -14.14 -7.92
C GLU A 149 -12.98 -12.77 -7.75
N TRP A 150 -12.54 -11.71 -8.46
CA TRP A 150 -13.09 -10.36 -8.33
C TRP A 150 -14.32 -10.19 -9.22
N THR A 151 -15.40 -10.80 -8.79
CA THR A 151 -16.70 -10.71 -9.43
C THR A 151 -17.72 -10.18 -8.44
N LYS A 152 -18.77 -9.53 -8.94
CA LYS A 152 -19.86 -9.04 -8.09
C LYS A 152 -20.42 -10.13 -7.17
N ASP A 153 -20.62 -11.33 -7.69
CA ASP A 153 -21.23 -12.43 -6.91
C ASP A 153 -20.33 -12.89 -5.76
N ALA A 154 -19.01 -12.86 -5.95
CA ALA A 154 -18.04 -13.30 -4.95
C ALA A 154 -17.66 -12.21 -3.94
N THR A 155 -17.73 -10.93 -4.35
CA THR A 155 -17.19 -9.80 -3.53
C THR A 155 -18.27 -8.91 -2.97
N ARG A 156 -19.53 -9.06 -3.38
CA ARG A 156 -20.63 -8.21 -2.90
C ARG A 156 -20.82 -8.35 -1.40
N GLN A 157 -20.77 -7.23 -0.71
CA GLN A 157 -21.07 -7.14 0.71
C GLN A 157 -22.00 -5.97 1.01
N VAL A 158 -22.72 -6.07 2.12
CA VAL A 158 -23.51 -4.97 2.71
C VAL A 158 -23.10 -4.87 4.17
N VAL A 159 -22.55 -3.73 4.54
CA VAL A 159 -22.00 -3.49 5.88
C VAL A 159 -22.80 -2.39 6.57
N ASP A 160 -23.10 -2.58 7.87
CA ASP A 160 -23.66 -1.53 8.71
C ASP A 160 -22.53 -0.62 9.19
N CYS A 161 -22.50 0.60 8.65
CA CYS A 161 -21.52 1.63 8.97
C CYS A 161 -22.01 2.61 10.06
N GLY A 162 -22.87 2.15 10.98
CA GLY A 162 -23.37 2.90 12.12
C GLY A 162 -24.22 4.09 11.70
N GLU A 163 -23.84 5.32 12.08
CA GLU A 163 -24.58 6.55 11.75
C GLU A 163 -24.70 6.83 10.24
N ILE A 164 -23.80 6.25 9.44
CA ILE A 164 -23.84 6.36 7.97
C ILE A 164 -24.94 5.46 7.39
N GLY A 165 -25.32 4.39 8.10
CA GLY A 165 -26.26 3.37 7.66
C GLY A 165 -25.63 2.26 6.85
N LEU A 166 -26.45 1.48 6.14
CA LEU A 166 -25.98 0.39 5.31
C LEU A 166 -25.25 0.88 4.07
N VAL A 167 -24.06 0.33 3.84
CA VAL A 167 -23.25 0.57 2.64
C VAL A 167 -23.05 -0.75 1.92
N GLU A 168 -23.34 -0.76 0.64
CA GLU A 168 -23.16 -1.92 -0.25
C GLU A 168 -22.03 -1.65 -1.21
N GLU A 169 -21.16 -2.62 -1.38
CA GLU A 169 -20.10 -2.56 -2.38
C GLU A 169 -19.80 -3.93 -2.99
N TRP A 170 -19.13 -3.91 -4.11
CA TRP A 170 -18.55 -5.09 -4.75
C TRP A 170 -17.41 -4.68 -5.68
N VAL A 171 -16.66 -5.66 -6.14
CA VAL A 171 -15.65 -5.50 -7.19
C VAL A 171 -16.04 -6.33 -8.40
N ASP A 172 -15.81 -5.81 -9.60
CA ASP A 172 -16.04 -6.53 -10.86
C ASP A 172 -14.93 -6.20 -11.86
N VAL A 173 -14.27 -7.25 -12.40
CA VAL A 173 -13.18 -7.06 -13.37
C VAL A 173 -13.74 -6.67 -14.72
N VAL A 174 -13.19 -5.61 -15.28
CA VAL A 174 -13.54 -5.09 -16.62
C VAL A 174 -12.61 -5.67 -17.69
N SER A 175 -11.29 -5.69 -17.42
CA SER A 175 -10.30 -6.22 -18.36
C SER A 175 -9.04 -6.72 -17.66
N PHE A 176 -8.31 -7.60 -18.36
CA PHE A 176 -6.94 -7.98 -18.03
C PHE A 176 -6.12 -7.97 -19.31
N GLU A 177 -5.22 -6.99 -19.43
CA GLU A 177 -4.35 -6.80 -20.60
C GLU A 177 -2.97 -6.34 -20.15
N ASP A 178 -1.90 -6.87 -20.74
CA ASP A 178 -0.51 -6.46 -20.47
C ASP A 178 -0.13 -6.45 -18.97
N ASP A 179 -0.53 -7.51 -18.25
CA ASP A 179 -0.34 -7.68 -16.80
C ASP A 179 -1.09 -6.62 -15.94
N VAL A 180 -2.01 -5.88 -16.53
CA VAL A 180 -2.86 -4.90 -15.84
C VAL A 180 -4.29 -5.40 -15.76
N VAL A 181 -4.82 -5.45 -14.54
CA VAL A 181 -6.24 -5.66 -14.26
C VAL A 181 -6.90 -4.32 -14.10
N GLU A 182 -7.97 -4.08 -14.86
CA GLU A 182 -8.90 -2.97 -14.64
C GLU A 182 -10.19 -3.50 -14.03
N PHE A 183 -10.66 -2.88 -12.97
CA PHE A 183 -11.88 -3.28 -12.28
C PHE A 183 -12.67 -2.08 -11.78
N GLU A 184 -13.96 -2.28 -11.66
CA GLU A 184 -14.91 -1.33 -11.08
C GLU A 184 -15.24 -1.71 -9.64
N SER A 185 -15.42 -0.69 -8.79
CA SER A 185 -15.82 -0.84 -7.39
C SER A 185 -16.98 0.10 -7.09
N PRO A 186 -18.22 -0.27 -7.47
CA PRO A 186 -19.41 0.51 -7.13
C PRO A 186 -19.68 0.45 -5.62
N THR A 187 -20.03 1.61 -5.04
CA THR A 187 -20.42 1.74 -3.63
C THR A 187 -21.78 2.45 -3.54
N ILE A 188 -22.73 1.87 -2.81
CA ILE A 188 -24.09 2.39 -2.65
C ILE A 188 -24.36 2.68 -1.17
N PHE A 189 -24.75 3.91 -0.86
CA PHE A 189 -25.19 4.33 0.45
C PHE A 189 -26.73 4.19 0.52
N HIS A 190 -27.23 3.23 1.28
CA HIS A 190 -28.67 2.95 1.32
C HIS A 190 -29.49 4.05 1.99
N ALA A 191 -28.88 4.85 2.89
CA ALA A 191 -29.57 5.92 3.62
C ALA A 191 -30.13 7.02 2.72
N ASP A 192 -29.45 7.35 1.61
CA ASP A 192 -29.86 8.40 0.68
C ASP A 192 -29.87 7.95 -0.79
N GLY A 193 -29.54 6.68 -1.04
CA GLY A 193 -29.48 6.11 -2.39
C GLY A 193 -28.29 6.60 -3.24
N ALA A 194 -27.33 7.31 -2.64
CA ALA A 194 -26.16 7.78 -3.38
C ALA A 194 -25.31 6.60 -3.84
N ARG A 195 -24.89 6.65 -5.10
CA ARG A 195 -24.03 5.64 -5.74
C ARG A 195 -22.77 6.33 -6.26
N PHE A 196 -21.63 5.73 -5.93
CA PHE A 196 -20.32 6.13 -6.42
C PHE A 196 -19.73 5.00 -7.26
N GLU A 197 -19.07 5.37 -8.34
CA GLU A 197 -18.32 4.44 -9.19
C GLU A 197 -16.82 4.76 -9.03
N SER A 198 -16.05 3.73 -8.79
CA SER A 198 -14.60 3.83 -8.81
C SER A 198 -14.04 2.82 -9.80
N THR A 199 -13.19 3.27 -10.70
CA THR A 199 -12.42 2.40 -11.59
C THR A 199 -10.97 2.43 -11.13
N SER A 200 -10.39 1.26 -10.95
CA SER A 200 -9.01 1.09 -10.49
C SER A 200 -8.24 0.20 -11.45
N ARG A 201 -6.93 0.40 -11.50
CA ARG A 201 -6.02 -0.40 -12.32
C ARG A 201 -4.85 -0.86 -11.47
N LEU A 202 -4.59 -2.18 -11.48
CA LEU A 202 -3.48 -2.79 -10.75
C LEU A 202 -2.60 -3.56 -11.71
N ARG A 203 -1.28 -3.40 -11.60
CA ARG A 203 -0.32 -4.16 -12.39
C ARG A 203 0.23 -5.34 -11.61
N PHE A 204 0.11 -6.51 -12.19
CA PHE A 204 0.60 -7.78 -11.65
C PHE A 204 1.98 -8.09 -12.23
N ARG A 205 3.03 -7.49 -11.67
CA ARG A 205 4.41 -7.70 -12.11
C ARG A 205 4.93 -9.07 -11.70
N SER A 206 5.69 -9.71 -12.59
CA SER A 206 6.40 -10.94 -12.23
C SER A 206 7.47 -10.67 -11.17
N ARG A 207 7.87 -11.70 -10.46
CA ARG A 207 8.93 -11.64 -9.45
C ARG A 207 10.23 -11.08 -10.04
N GLU A 208 10.61 -11.57 -11.21
CA GLU A 208 11.83 -11.13 -11.92
C GLU A 208 11.78 -9.63 -12.26
N SER A 209 10.61 -9.13 -12.70
CA SER A 209 10.41 -7.72 -13.02
C SER A 209 10.54 -6.83 -11.78
N ILE A 210 9.97 -7.26 -10.64
CA ILE A 210 10.09 -6.53 -9.36
C ILE A 210 11.54 -6.50 -8.90
N GLU A 211 12.24 -7.65 -8.86
CA GLU A 211 13.63 -7.76 -8.42
C GLU A 211 14.58 -6.96 -9.33
N ALA A 212 14.35 -6.97 -10.65
CA ALA A 212 15.11 -6.16 -11.60
C ALA A 212 14.94 -4.65 -11.37
N ALA A 213 13.69 -4.20 -11.12
CA ALA A 213 13.40 -2.80 -10.83
C ALA A 213 14.05 -2.34 -9.51
N LEU A 214 13.98 -3.16 -8.45
CA LEU A 214 14.65 -2.90 -7.17
C LEU A 214 16.16 -2.75 -7.36
N THR A 215 16.79 -3.70 -8.05
CA THR A 215 18.23 -3.68 -8.33
C THR A 215 18.63 -2.44 -9.15
N ALA A 216 17.87 -2.10 -10.19
CA ALA A 216 18.10 -0.91 -11.01
C ALA A 216 17.94 0.40 -10.21
N CYS A 217 17.21 0.39 -9.12
CA CYS A 217 17.05 1.52 -8.20
C CYS A 217 18.03 1.51 -7.02
N GLY A 218 19.00 0.57 -6.99
CA GLY A 218 20.09 0.53 -6.01
C GLY A 218 19.77 -0.30 -4.76
N PHE A 219 18.68 -1.03 -4.73
CA PHE A 219 18.34 -1.96 -3.65
C PHE A 219 19.01 -3.31 -3.86
N VAL A 220 19.27 -3.99 -2.73
CA VAL A 220 19.58 -5.42 -2.68
C VAL A 220 18.38 -6.15 -2.09
N VAL A 221 17.78 -7.07 -2.82
CA VAL A 221 16.71 -7.92 -2.30
C VAL A 221 17.33 -8.88 -1.30
N THR A 222 16.97 -8.76 -0.03
CA THR A 222 17.52 -9.58 1.06
C THR A 222 16.64 -10.78 1.36
N ASP A 223 15.34 -10.67 1.13
CA ASP A 223 14.39 -11.78 1.33
C ASP A 223 13.14 -11.58 0.46
N VAL A 224 12.55 -12.70 0.03
CA VAL A 224 11.22 -12.77 -0.61
C VAL A 224 10.52 -13.98 -0.04
N ARG A 225 9.49 -13.74 0.75
CA ARG A 225 8.75 -14.80 1.45
C ARG A 225 7.28 -14.83 1.07
N ASP A 226 6.63 -15.93 1.36
CA ASP A 226 5.18 -16.07 1.21
C ASP A 226 4.46 -15.24 2.28
N ALA A 227 3.36 -14.59 1.92
CA ALA A 227 2.53 -13.88 2.88
C ALA A 227 1.75 -14.88 3.74
N PRO A 228 1.94 -14.89 5.08
CA PRO A 228 1.33 -15.92 5.95
C PRO A 228 -0.21 -15.86 5.99
N ASP A 229 -0.78 -14.67 5.82
CA ASP A 229 -2.22 -14.41 5.75
C ASP A 229 -2.84 -14.83 4.41
N ARG A 230 -2.01 -14.91 3.34
CA ARG A 230 -2.44 -15.26 1.97
C ARG A 230 -1.45 -16.22 1.30
N PRO A 231 -1.25 -17.41 1.86
CA PRO A 231 -0.24 -18.34 1.40
C PRO A 231 -0.43 -18.74 -0.08
N GLY A 232 0.66 -18.64 -0.86
CA GLY A 232 0.66 -18.91 -2.29
C GLY A 232 0.09 -17.78 -3.16
N ARG A 233 -0.45 -16.72 -2.60
CA ARG A 233 -1.11 -15.63 -3.34
C ARG A 233 -0.30 -14.34 -3.42
N GLU A 234 0.57 -14.07 -2.46
CA GLU A 234 1.33 -12.84 -2.36
C GLU A 234 2.76 -13.11 -1.92
N TRP A 235 3.69 -12.26 -2.38
CA TRP A 235 5.06 -12.19 -1.86
C TRP A 235 5.20 -10.99 -0.94
N ILE A 236 5.98 -11.17 0.13
CA ILE A 236 6.51 -10.07 0.93
C ILE A 236 7.98 -9.89 0.54
N TYR A 237 8.33 -8.70 0.07
CA TYR A 237 9.69 -8.32 -0.30
C TYR A 237 10.35 -7.56 0.83
N LEU A 238 11.61 -7.93 1.14
CA LEU A 238 12.52 -7.15 1.95
C LEU A 238 13.70 -6.76 1.06
N ALA A 239 13.86 -5.45 0.82
CA ALA A 239 14.90 -4.92 -0.03
C ALA A 239 15.70 -3.86 0.72
N GLN A 240 17.01 -4.01 0.80
CA GLN A 240 17.88 -3.14 1.59
C GLN A 240 18.55 -2.07 0.71
N ARG A 241 18.59 -0.82 1.20
CA ARG A 241 19.54 0.16 0.73
C ARG A 241 20.93 -0.20 1.26
N PRO A 242 21.92 -0.54 0.42
CA PRO A 242 23.26 -0.91 0.89
C PRO A 242 23.90 0.18 1.76
N GLU A 243 24.70 -0.22 2.75
CA GLU A 243 25.48 0.73 3.57
C GLU A 243 26.53 1.51 2.75
N HIS A 244 27.08 0.85 1.74
CA HIS A 244 28.04 1.44 0.82
C HIS A 244 27.51 1.29 -0.61
N PRO A 245 27.67 2.30 -1.48
CA PRO A 245 27.34 2.12 -2.88
C PRO A 245 28.12 0.93 -3.43
N ALA A 246 27.44 0.05 -4.21
CA ALA A 246 28.12 -1.05 -4.87
C ALA A 246 29.32 -0.48 -5.64
N ALA A 247 30.50 -1.06 -5.43
CA ALA A 247 31.69 -0.67 -6.21
C ALA A 247 31.35 -0.82 -7.69
N PRO A 248 31.64 0.18 -8.55
CA PRO A 248 31.40 0.06 -9.97
C PRO A 248 32.13 -1.22 -10.45
N GLY A 249 31.35 -2.14 -11.05
CA GLY A 249 31.80 -3.47 -11.41
C GLY A 249 33.17 -3.42 -12.15
N ALA A 250 34.09 -4.19 -11.64
CA ALA A 250 35.27 -4.60 -12.42
C ALA A 250 34.76 -5.51 -13.54
N SER A 251 34.70 -4.94 -14.75
CA SER A 251 34.44 -5.65 -16.00
C SER A 251 35.69 -6.42 -16.41
#